data_ea8653bdc6ee99f94a63a102cc6e0d5c
#
_entry.id   ea8653bdc6ee99f94a63a102cc6e0d5c
#
_cell.length_a   1.000
_cell.length_b   1.000
_cell.length_c   1.000
_cell.angle_alpha   90.00
_cell.angle_beta   90.00
_cell.angle_gamma   90.00
#
_symmetry.space_group_name_H-M   'P 1'
#
loop_
_entity.id
_entity.type
_entity.pdbx_description
1 polymer ?
#
loop_
_entity_poly.entity_id
_entity_poly.type
_entity_poly.pdbx_seq_one_letter_code
_entity_poly.pdbx_strand_id
1 'polypeptide(L)'
;MIFGIGTDICDVRRVRASFERHGERFAQKILSDAELATWKARSARWPERGLRYLATRFSAKEAFSKAIGLGMRMPMTWRNCEIAKAASGKPEIVLHGVLKEWFEAQGLSAHVTVTDEADYA
;
A
#
# COMPACT_ATOMS: atom_id res chain seq x y z
N MET A 1 -16.74 0.94 -18.40
CA MET A 1 -17.05 -0.28 -17.59
C MET A 1 -16.05 -0.41 -16.46
N ILE A 2 -16.52 -0.74 -15.28
CA ILE A 2 -15.65 -1.01 -14.13
C ILE A 2 -15.11 -2.42 -14.25
N PHE A 3 -13.78 -2.56 -14.26
CA PHE A 3 -13.11 -3.86 -14.30
C PHE A 3 -13.24 -4.59 -12.96
N GLY A 4 -13.04 -3.87 -11.85
CA GLY A 4 -13.14 -4.45 -10.52
C GLY A 4 -13.09 -3.38 -9.44
N ILE A 5 -13.58 -3.74 -8.25
CA ILE A 5 -13.56 -2.90 -7.06
C ILE A 5 -12.93 -3.72 -5.95
N GLY A 6 -12.07 -3.10 -5.17
CA GLY A 6 -11.46 -3.73 -4.01
C GLY A 6 -11.55 -2.83 -2.80
N THR A 7 -11.84 -3.43 -1.67
CA THR A 7 -11.85 -2.75 -0.38
C THR A 7 -11.08 -3.58 0.62
N ASP A 8 -10.53 -2.90 1.61
CA ASP A 8 -9.83 -3.56 2.70
C ASP A 8 -9.95 -2.71 3.95
N ILE A 9 -9.97 -3.38 5.08
CA ILE A 9 -9.89 -2.74 6.38
C ILE A 9 -8.79 -3.45 7.17
N CYS A 10 -7.86 -2.69 7.70
CA CYS A 10 -6.71 -3.19 8.42
C CYS A 10 -6.77 -2.75 9.87
N ASP A 11 -6.63 -3.71 10.78
CA ASP A 11 -6.48 -3.40 12.20
C ASP A 11 -5.02 -2.99 12.43
N VAL A 12 -4.81 -1.74 12.80
CA VAL A 12 -3.48 -1.16 13.01
C VAL A 12 -2.72 -1.95 14.08
N ARG A 13 -3.42 -2.53 15.05
CA ARG A 13 -2.80 -3.32 16.12
C ARG A 13 -2.15 -4.59 15.57
N ARG A 14 -2.71 -5.16 14.51
CA ARG A 14 -2.11 -6.34 13.85
C ARG A 14 -0.84 -5.96 13.08
N VAL A 15 -0.85 -4.80 12.43
CA VAL A 15 0.33 -4.26 11.76
C VAL A 15 1.43 -3.98 12.80
N ARG A 16 1.05 -3.41 13.93
CA ARG A 16 1.97 -3.15 15.05
C ARG A 16 2.61 -4.47 15.52
N ALA A 17 1.81 -5.51 15.72
CA ALA A 17 2.31 -6.81 16.16
C ALA A 17 3.29 -7.41 15.16
N SER A 18 2.99 -7.32 13.87
CA SER A 18 3.89 -7.81 12.81
C SER A 18 5.20 -7.01 12.80
N PHE A 19 5.10 -5.70 12.96
CA PHE A 19 6.29 -4.85 13.02
C PHE A 19 7.14 -5.15 14.26
N GLU A 20 6.52 -5.35 15.42
CA GLU A 20 7.23 -5.70 16.64
C GLU A 20 7.94 -7.05 16.50
N ARG A 21 7.34 -8.00 15.77
CA ARG A 21 7.91 -9.33 15.56
C ARG A 21 9.04 -9.33 14.54
N HIS A 22 8.89 -8.61 13.44
CA HIS A 22 9.78 -8.69 12.28
C HIS A 22 10.61 -7.43 12.04
N GLY A 23 10.31 -6.34 12.72
CA GLY A 23 11.03 -5.07 12.59
C GLY A 23 10.94 -4.47 11.21
N GLU A 24 12.01 -3.79 10.80
CA GLU A 24 12.08 -3.09 9.52
C GLU A 24 11.90 -4.03 8.32
N ARG A 25 12.19 -5.32 8.48
CA ARG A 25 12.00 -6.31 7.41
C ARG A 25 10.55 -6.39 6.96
N PHE A 26 9.60 -6.19 7.88
CA PHE A 26 8.19 -6.15 7.53
C PHE A 26 7.88 -4.94 6.63
N ALA A 27 8.39 -3.77 6.99
CA ALA A 27 8.23 -2.57 6.18
C ALA A 27 8.88 -2.75 4.80
N GLN A 28 10.07 -3.33 4.73
CA GLN A 28 10.77 -3.58 3.47
C GLN A 28 10.01 -4.53 2.55
N LYS A 29 9.26 -5.46 3.11
CA LYS A 29 8.43 -6.38 2.32
C LYS A 29 7.24 -5.66 1.68
N ILE A 30 6.64 -4.73 2.40
CA ILE A 30 5.38 -4.07 2.01
C ILE A 30 5.62 -2.83 1.16
N LEU A 31 6.67 -2.07 1.45
CA LEU A 31 6.87 -0.73 0.90
C LEU A 31 7.86 -0.71 -0.25
N SER A 32 7.56 0.10 -1.28
CA SER A 32 8.53 0.42 -2.33
C SER A 32 9.66 1.27 -1.75
N ASP A 33 10.71 1.50 -2.53
CA ASP A 33 11.84 2.32 -2.07
C ASP A 33 11.39 3.74 -1.68
N ALA A 34 10.53 4.36 -2.48
CA ALA A 34 10.00 5.70 -2.19
C ALA A 34 9.14 5.70 -0.92
N GLU A 35 8.30 4.69 -0.77
CA GLU A 35 7.48 4.55 0.43
C GLU A 35 8.32 4.29 1.68
N LEU A 36 9.39 3.51 1.56
CA LEU A 36 10.32 3.26 2.67
C LEU A 36 10.96 4.56 3.16
N ALA A 37 11.36 5.44 2.24
CA ALA A 37 11.94 6.73 2.59
C ALA A 37 10.94 7.58 3.39
N THR A 38 9.69 7.64 2.95
CA THR A 38 8.62 8.36 3.64
C THR A 38 8.35 7.75 5.01
N TRP A 39 8.27 6.43 5.07
CA TRP A 39 8.05 5.71 6.33
C TRP A 39 9.13 5.98 7.36
N LYS A 40 10.40 5.93 6.93
CA LYS A 40 11.55 6.21 7.80
C LYS A 40 11.50 7.63 8.35
N ALA A 41 11.20 8.61 7.49
CA ALA A 41 11.11 10.01 7.90
C ALA A 41 9.99 10.22 8.92
N ARG A 42 8.83 9.62 8.68
CA ARG A 42 7.69 9.74 9.60
C ARG A 42 7.94 9.03 10.92
N SER A 43 8.52 7.83 10.87
CA SER A 43 8.81 7.02 12.06
C SER A 43 9.86 7.67 12.94
N ALA A 44 10.87 8.32 12.35
CA ALA A 44 11.91 9.02 13.09
C ALA A 44 11.34 10.18 13.91
N ARG A 45 10.30 10.82 13.38
CA ARG A 45 9.66 11.96 14.04
C ARG A 45 8.56 11.53 15.00
N TRP A 46 7.71 10.59 14.56
CA TRP A 46 6.57 10.08 15.32
C TRP A 46 6.38 8.60 14.99
N PRO A 47 6.82 7.69 15.88
CA PRO A 47 6.68 6.24 15.60
C PRO A 47 5.25 5.82 15.24
N GLU A 48 4.26 6.40 15.90
CA GLU A 48 2.86 6.09 15.64
C GLU A 48 2.42 6.51 14.23
N ARG A 49 2.93 7.61 13.72
CA ARG A 49 2.65 8.05 12.34
C ARG A 49 3.26 7.11 11.33
N GLY A 50 4.46 6.63 11.60
CA GLY A 50 5.10 5.62 10.74
C GLY A 50 4.27 4.36 10.68
N LEU A 51 3.77 3.91 11.83
CA LEU A 51 2.95 2.70 11.90
C LEU A 51 1.64 2.87 11.11
N ARG A 52 0.97 4.00 11.25
CA ARG A 52 -0.26 4.30 10.50
C ARG A 52 0.00 4.40 9.01
N TYR A 53 1.10 5.01 8.63
CA TYR A 53 1.51 5.08 7.23
C TYR A 53 1.65 3.67 6.64
N LEU A 54 2.35 2.79 7.36
CA LEU A 54 2.53 1.40 6.95
C LEU A 54 1.18 0.69 6.83
N ALA A 55 0.29 0.89 7.80
CA ALA A 55 -1.04 0.28 7.79
C ALA A 55 -1.90 0.76 6.62
N THR A 56 -1.87 2.05 6.29
CA THR A 56 -2.64 2.56 5.14
C THR A 56 -2.11 2.00 3.82
N ARG A 57 -0.80 1.86 3.66
CA ARG A 57 -0.21 1.28 2.46
C ARG A 57 -0.52 -0.20 2.35
N PHE A 58 -0.41 -0.92 3.45
CA PHE A 58 -0.80 -2.33 3.51
C PHE A 58 -2.25 -2.52 3.05
N SER A 59 -3.17 -1.77 3.63
CA SER A 59 -4.59 -1.85 3.32
C SER A 59 -4.89 -1.47 1.86
N ALA A 60 -4.30 -0.39 1.36
CA ALA A 60 -4.52 0.07 -0.02
C ALA A 60 -4.03 -0.98 -1.04
N LYS A 61 -2.89 -1.61 -0.79
CA LYS A 61 -2.35 -2.63 -1.69
C LYS A 61 -3.19 -3.90 -1.67
N GLU A 62 -3.68 -4.31 -0.50
CA GLU A 62 -4.64 -5.41 -0.40
C GLU A 62 -5.91 -5.12 -1.20
N ALA A 63 -6.46 -3.92 -1.05
CA ALA A 63 -7.66 -3.50 -1.78
C ALA A 63 -7.41 -3.54 -3.29
N PHE A 64 -6.27 -3.03 -3.75
CA PHE A 64 -5.90 -3.05 -5.16
C PHE A 64 -5.78 -4.48 -5.68
N SER A 65 -5.14 -5.36 -4.92
CA SER A 65 -4.97 -6.76 -5.31
C SER A 65 -6.32 -7.46 -5.50
N LYS A 66 -7.29 -7.13 -4.68
CA LYS A 66 -8.66 -7.64 -4.80
C LYS A 66 -9.36 -7.08 -6.04
N ALA A 67 -9.20 -5.78 -6.30
CA ALA A 67 -9.83 -5.11 -7.44
C ALA A 67 -9.37 -5.72 -8.77
N ILE A 68 -8.08 -6.07 -8.90
CA ILE A 68 -7.56 -6.69 -10.12
C ILE A 68 -7.75 -8.21 -10.15
N GLY A 69 -8.28 -8.78 -9.07
CA GLY A 69 -8.64 -10.20 -9.02
C GLY A 69 -7.48 -11.16 -8.79
N LEU A 70 -6.27 -10.65 -8.56
CA LEU A 70 -5.10 -11.51 -8.41
C LEU A 70 -4.77 -11.90 -6.96
N GLY A 71 -5.17 -11.07 -5.98
CA GLY A 71 -4.61 -11.18 -4.66
C GLY A 71 -3.11 -10.89 -4.75
N MET A 72 -2.32 -11.43 -3.82
CA MET A 72 -0.86 -11.25 -3.84
C MET A 72 -0.15 -12.31 -4.69
N ARG A 73 -0.71 -12.61 -5.85
CA ARG A 73 -0.11 -13.54 -6.82
C ARG A 73 0.51 -12.74 -7.96
N MET A 74 1.63 -13.21 -8.47
CA MET A 74 2.30 -12.56 -9.60
C MET A 74 1.31 -12.31 -10.74
N PRO A 75 1.37 -11.16 -11.41
CA PRO A 75 2.39 -10.12 -11.30
C PRO A 75 2.19 -9.13 -10.15
N MET A 76 1.19 -9.31 -9.31
CA MET A 76 0.97 -8.46 -8.13
C MET A 76 1.96 -8.78 -7.02
N THR A 77 2.73 -7.77 -6.62
CA THR A 77 3.59 -7.84 -5.43
C THR A 77 3.41 -6.56 -4.64
N TRP A 78 3.71 -6.63 -3.35
CA TRP A 78 3.62 -5.46 -2.48
C TRP A 78 4.40 -4.26 -3.02
N ARG A 79 5.63 -4.51 -3.47
CA ARG A 79 6.54 -3.44 -3.87
C ARG A 79 6.29 -2.90 -5.27
N ASN A 80 5.62 -3.67 -6.13
CA ASN A 80 5.27 -3.20 -7.48
C ASN A 80 4.03 -2.30 -7.50
N CYS A 81 3.31 -2.23 -6.40
CA CYS A 81 2.15 -1.35 -6.24
C CYS A 81 2.51 -0.26 -5.22
N GLU A 82 2.87 0.91 -5.69
CA GLU A 82 3.22 2.03 -4.83
C GLU A 82 2.01 2.95 -4.67
N ILE A 83 1.76 3.39 -3.44
CA ILE A 83 0.72 4.37 -3.15
C ILE A 83 1.44 5.70 -2.89
N ALA A 84 1.51 6.50 -3.92
CA ALA A 84 2.17 7.79 -3.88
C ALA A 84 1.18 8.90 -3.50
N LYS A 85 1.70 10.11 -3.36
CA LYS A 85 0.89 11.27 -3.03
C LYS A 85 1.13 12.34 -4.10
N ALA A 86 0.06 12.74 -4.78
CA ALA A 86 0.12 13.83 -5.74
C ALA A 86 0.39 15.17 -5.04
N ALA A 87 0.76 16.19 -5.81
CA ALA A 87 0.98 17.54 -5.27
C ALA A 87 -0.24 18.07 -4.53
N SER A 88 -1.45 17.71 -4.97
CA SER A 88 -2.70 18.07 -4.32
C SER A 88 -2.94 17.37 -2.97
N GLY A 89 -2.12 16.36 -2.64
CA GLY A 89 -2.33 15.51 -1.48
C GLY A 89 -3.15 14.26 -1.75
N LYS A 90 -3.70 14.14 -2.96
CA LYS A 90 -4.49 12.98 -3.36
C LYS A 90 -3.60 11.74 -3.50
N PRO A 91 -4.00 10.59 -2.94
CA PRO A 91 -3.24 9.36 -3.14
C PRO A 91 -3.35 8.90 -4.60
N GLU A 92 -2.29 8.31 -5.11
CA GLU A 92 -2.20 7.79 -6.47
C GLU A 92 -1.54 6.41 -6.46
N ILE A 93 -2.02 5.53 -7.34
CA ILE A 93 -1.38 4.24 -7.54
C ILE A 93 -0.33 4.39 -8.63
N VAL A 94 0.91 4.06 -8.30
CA VAL A 94 2.04 4.03 -9.24
C VAL A 94 2.54 2.60 -9.32
N LEU A 95 2.42 2.01 -10.50
CA LEU A 95 2.81 0.63 -10.69
C LEU A 95 4.21 0.52 -11.28
N HIS A 96 4.90 -0.57 -10.96
CA HIS A 96 6.26 -0.83 -11.39
C HIS A 96 6.40 -2.25 -11.94
N GLY A 97 7.43 -2.46 -12.77
CA GLY A 97 7.84 -3.77 -13.24
C GLY A 97 6.75 -4.52 -14.00
N VAL A 98 6.69 -5.81 -13.76
CA VAL A 98 5.75 -6.70 -14.46
C VAL A 98 4.29 -6.38 -14.16
N LEU A 99 4.00 -5.83 -12.99
CA LEU A 99 2.64 -5.40 -12.66
C LEU A 99 2.20 -4.24 -13.54
N LYS A 100 3.09 -3.27 -13.76
CA LYS A 100 2.82 -2.14 -14.64
C LYS A 100 2.54 -2.63 -16.06
N GLU A 101 3.38 -3.52 -16.57
CA GLU A 101 3.22 -4.08 -17.92
C GLU A 101 1.88 -4.81 -18.06
N TRP A 102 1.54 -5.65 -17.10
CA TRP A 102 0.29 -6.38 -17.10
C TRP A 102 -0.91 -5.44 -17.09
N PHE A 103 -0.87 -4.42 -16.21
CA PHE A 103 -1.96 -3.47 -16.04
C PHE A 103 -2.20 -2.65 -17.30
N GLU A 104 -1.13 -2.14 -17.92
CA GLU A 104 -1.20 -1.39 -19.16
C GLU A 104 -1.72 -2.23 -20.31
N ALA A 105 -1.31 -3.49 -20.38
CA ALA A 105 -1.79 -4.42 -21.42
C ALA A 105 -3.29 -4.67 -21.29
N GLN A 106 -3.85 -4.58 -20.10
CA GLN A 106 -5.29 -4.70 -19.88
C GLN A 106 -6.06 -3.42 -20.20
N GLY A 107 -5.36 -2.31 -20.47
CA GLY A 107 -6.00 -1.02 -20.73
C GLY A 107 -6.71 -0.43 -19.52
N LEU A 108 -6.20 -0.72 -18.32
CA LEU A 108 -6.84 -0.31 -17.07
C LEU A 108 -6.30 1.01 -16.52
N SER A 109 -7.13 1.69 -15.77
CA SER A 109 -6.73 2.80 -14.91
C SER A 109 -7.30 2.55 -13.53
N ALA A 110 -6.72 3.19 -12.51
CA ALA A 110 -7.13 2.95 -11.13
C ALA A 110 -7.18 4.24 -10.32
N HIS A 111 -8.05 4.26 -9.35
CA HIS A 111 -8.17 5.32 -8.36
C HIS A 111 -8.17 4.69 -6.99
N VAL A 112 -7.61 5.40 -6.00
CA VAL A 112 -7.53 4.94 -4.63
C VAL A 112 -7.86 6.07 -3.68
N THR A 113 -8.48 5.72 -2.59
CA THR A 113 -8.61 6.60 -1.43
C THR A 113 -8.27 5.80 -0.19
N VAL A 114 -7.69 6.46 0.79
CA VAL A 114 -7.31 5.82 2.05
C VAL A 114 -7.76 6.71 3.20
N THR A 115 -8.09 6.07 4.29
CA THR A 115 -8.41 6.77 5.53
C THR A 115 -7.88 5.94 6.70
N ASP A 116 -7.58 6.61 7.80
CA ASP A 116 -7.13 5.92 8.99
C ASP A 116 -7.67 6.62 10.23
N GLU A 117 -7.82 5.84 11.27
CA GLU A 117 -8.14 6.32 12.61
C GLU A 117 -7.28 5.57 13.62
N ALA A 118 -7.58 5.68 14.91
CA ALA A 118 -6.72 5.12 15.95
C ALA A 118 -6.42 3.64 15.78
N ASP A 119 -7.42 2.83 15.44
CA ASP A 119 -7.30 1.38 15.40
C ASP A 119 -7.36 0.76 14.01
N TYR A 120 -7.84 1.50 13.00
CA TYR A 120 -8.10 0.94 11.67
C TYR A 120 -7.61 1.84 10.55
N ALA A 121 -7.24 1.20 9.47
CA ALA A 121 -6.87 1.84 8.22
C ALA A 121 -7.49 1.10 7.03
#